data_1a44e15a64919bedef3f144e66bad12a
#
_entry.id   1a44e15a64919bedef3f144e66bad12a
#
_cell.length_a   1.000
_cell.length_b   1.000
_cell.length_c   1.000
_cell.angle_alpha   90.00
_cell.angle_beta   90.00
_cell.angle_gamma   90.00
#
_symmetry.space_group_name_H-M   'P 1'
#
loop_
_entity.id
_entity.type
_entity.pdbx_description
1 polymer ?
#
loop_
_entity_poly.entity_id
_entity_poly.type
_entity_poly.pdbx_seq_one_letter_code
_entity_poly.pdbx_strand_id
1 'polypeptide(L)'
;VSNLDTQMLIVRDFIDEFYNKTVFQTGSSAHASDLTPTVIKSLYAFQDENKAYPIGELGRNARVKSSTITDMVDRLERDGIAERFKADGDRRVIRVRLTEKGKKLRREFTSKRRKEFEALFAKLDEKEKNALLHHLESAYQILKKI
;
A
#
# COMPACT_ATOMS: atom_id res chain seq x y z
N VAL A 1 2.06 -22.92 -28.75
CA VAL A 1 2.21 -22.09 -27.56
C VAL A 1 2.91 -22.93 -26.50
N SER A 2 4.04 -22.46 -25.98
CA SER A 2 4.75 -23.19 -24.94
C SER A 2 3.93 -23.20 -23.65
N ASN A 3 4.18 -24.19 -22.79
CA ASN A 3 3.55 -24.23 -21.44
C ASN A 3 3.87 -22.94 -20.66
N LEU A 4 5.07 -22.40 -20.82
CA LEU A 4 5.48 -21.15 -20.17
C LEU A 4 4.67 -19.96 -20.65
N ASP A 5 4.42 -19.83 -21.95
CA ASP A 5 3.59 -18.74 -22.49
C ASP A 5 2.18 -18.76 -21.92
N THR A 6 1.58 -19.96 -21.80
CA THR A 6 0.26 -20.14 -21.17
C THR A 6 0.28 -19.72 -19.71
N GLN A 7 1.31 -20.11 -18.96
CA GLN A 7 1.46 -19.73 -17.55
C GLN A 7 1.63 -18.21 -17.38
N MET A 8 2.42 -17.56 -18.23
CA MET A 8 2.58 -16.10 -18.22
C MET A 8 1.26 -15.38 -18.48
N LEU A 9 0.44 -15.87 -19.40
CA LEU A 9 -0.88 -15.29 -19.69
C LEU A 9 -1.81 -15.39 -18.49
N ILE A 10 -1.88 -16.55 -17.83
CA ILE A 10 -2.70 -16.75 -16.63
C ILE A 10 -2.28 -15.79 -15.52
N VAL A 11 -0.98 -15.65 -15.25
CA VAL A 11 -0.47 -14.75 -14.21
C VAL A 11 -0.79 -13.30 -14.56
N ARG A 12 -0.58 -12.89 -15.81
CA ARG A 12 -0.91 -11.54 -16.27
C ARG A 12 -2.40 -11.25 -16.10
N ASP A 13 -3.25 -12.11 -16.61
CA ASP A 13 -4.70 -11.91 -16.58
C ASP A 13 -5.23 -11.86 -15.14
N PHE A 14 -4.66 -12.68 -14.24
CA PHE A 14 -4.97 -12.62 -12.80
C PHE A 14 -4.55 -11.28 -12.19
N ILE A 15 -3.33 -10.81 -12.48
CA ILE A 15 -2.82 -9.54 -11.94
C ILE A 15 -3.68 -8.38 -12.44
N ASP A 16 -3.98 -8.34 -13.73
CA ASP A 16 -4.78 -7.29 -14.35
C ASP A 16 -6.20 -7.24 -13.76
N GLU A 17 -6.84 -8.38 -13.65
CA GLU A 17 -8.19 -8.48 -13.08
C GLU A 17 -8.20 -8.12 -11.59
N PHE A 18 -7.24 -8.63 -10.82
CA PHE A 18 -7.12 -8.33 -9.41
C PHE A 18 -6.84 -6.83 -9.18
N TYR A 19 -5.94 -6.25 -9.96
CA TYR A 19 -5.62 -4.83 -9.89
C TYR A 19 -6.82 -3.95 -10.25
N ASN A 20 -7.52 -4.27 -11.33
CA ASN A 20 -8.70 -3.54 -11.76
C ASN A 20 -9.82 -3.58 -10.72
N LYS A 21 -10.05 -4.73 -10.11
CA LYS A 21 -11.11 -4.89 -9.10
C LYS A 21 -10.75 -4.29 -7.73
N THR A 22 -9.47 -4.25 -7.37
CA THR A 22 -9.05 -3.84 -6.02
C THR A 22 -8.44 -2.44 -5.95
N VAL A 23 -7.84 -1.95 -7.04
CA VAL A 23 -7.10 -0.69 -7.06
C VAL A 23 -7.81 0.38 -7.88
N PHE A 24 -8.34 0.04 -9.07
CA PHE A 24 -8.96 1.02 -9.95
C PHE A 24 -10.38 1.44 -9.57
N GLN A 25 -11.11 0.64 -8.81
CA GLN A 25 -12.44 1.06 -8.34
C GLN A 25 -12.38 2.21 -7.31
N THR A 26 -11.18 2.54 -6.84
CA THR A 26 -10.95 3.66 -5.93
C THR A 26 -10.97 5.04 -6.59
N GLY A 27 -11.12 5.13 -7.90
CA GLY A 27 -10.92 6.36 -8.68
C GLY A 27 -12.10 7.32 -8.80
N SER A 28 -13.26 7.07 -8.19
CA SER A 28 -14.46 7.85 -8.49
C SER A 28 -14.90 8.88 -7.45
N SER A 29 -14.09 9.25 -6.46
CA SER A 29 -14.43 10.38 -5.59
C SER A 29 -13.44 11.53 -5.77
N ALA A 30 -14.00 12.71 -6.01
CA ALA A 30 -13.31 13.95 -6.37
C ALA A 30 -12.27 14.48 -5.36
N HIS A 31 -12.12 13.86 -4.19
CA HIS A 31 -11.13 14.24 -3.18
C HIS A 31 -9.97 13.23 -3.04
N ALA A 32 -10.08 12.06 -3.66
CA ALA A 32 -8.97 11.09 -3.75
C ALA A 32 -8.17 11.25 -5.06
N SER A 33 -8.60 12.14 -5.96
CA SER A 33 -8.00 12.33 -7.29
C SER A 33 -6.58 12.91 -7.26
N ASP A 34 -6.18 13.54 -6.14
CA ASP A 34 -4.83 14.10 -6.00
C ASP A 34 -3.81 13.12 -5.41
N LEU A 35 -4.27 11.95 -4.95
CA LEU A 35 -3.38 10.93 -4.38
C LEU A 35 -2.91 9.99 -5.47
N THR A 36 -1.66 10.15 -5.88
CA THR A 36 -1.01 9.20 -6.77
C THR A 36 -0.83 7.85 -6.07
N PRO A 37 -0.74 6.73 -6.82
CA PRO A 37 -0.44 5.41 -6.27
C PRO A 37 0.80 5.41 -5.36
N THR A 38 1.78 6.26 -5.66
CA THR A 38 3.00 6.45 -4.87
C THR A 38 2.71 7.02 -3.48
N VAL A 39 1.85 8.05 -3.38
CA VAL A 39 1.45 8.62 -2.08
C VAL A 39 0.67 7.60 -1.26
N ILE A 40 -0.23 6.86 -1.87
CA ILE A 40 -0.98 5.79 -1.22
C ILE A 40 -0.03 4.73 -0.64
N LYS A 41 0.92 4.27 -1.44
CA LYS A 41 1.92 3.29 -1.01
C LYS A 41 2.77 3.81 0.15
N SER A 42 3.14 5.08 0.12
CA SER A 42 3.91 5.71 1.20
C SER A 42 3.11 5.86 2.50
N LEU A 43 1.81 6.12 2.44
CA LEU A 43 0.95 6.15 3.62
C LEU A 43 0.86 4.78 4.31
N TYR A 44 0.82 3.70 3.54
CA TYR A 44 0.84 2.33 4.08
C TYR A 44 2.17 1.94 4.72
N ALA A 45 3.28 2.61 4.37
CA ALA A 45 4.55 2.39 5.03
C ALA A 45 4.54 2.75 6.53
N PHE A 46 3.67 3.68 6.91
CA PHE A 46 3.38 4.00 8.31
C PHE A 46 2.38 2.99 8.89
N GLN A 47 2.86 1.85 9.31
CA GLN A 47 2.01 0.76 9.83
C GLN A 47 1.20 1.18 11.06
N ASP A 48 1.80 1.96 11.95
CA ASP A 48 1.14 2.66 13.05
C ASP A 48 1.18 4.17 12.81
N GLU A 49 0.01 4.80 12.74
CA GLU A 49 -0.12 6.23 12.44
C GLU A 49 0.43 7.15 13.53
N ASN A 50 0.58 6.64 14.75
CA ASN A 50 1.09 7.39 15.90
C ASN A 50 2.59 7.20 16.15
N LYS A 51 3.22 6.32 15.39
CA LYS A 51 4.64 6.00 15.52
C LYS A 51 5.49 6.80 14.52
N ALA A 52 6.68 7.16 14.96
CA ALA A 52 7.73 7.71 14.10
C ALA A 52 8.68 6.61 13.63
N TYR A 53 9.08 6.67 12.38
CA TYR A 53 9.88 5.64 11.72
C TYR A 53 11.18 6.21 11.16
N PRO A 54 12.32 5.52 11.31
CA PRO A 54 13.50 5.80 10.49
C PRO A 54 13.16 5.64 9.00
N ILE A 55 13.76 6.45 8.12
CA ILE A 55 13.48 6.40 6.67
C ILE A 55 13.73 4.99 6.10
N GLY A 56 14.78 4.31 6.53
CA GLY A 56 15.09 2.95 6.10
C GLY A 56 14.00 1.94 6.44
N GLU A 57 13.36 2.07 7.61
CA GLU A 57 12.22 1.22 7.98
C GLU A 57 10.99 1.48 7.11
N LEU A 58 10.70 2.76 6.81
CA LEU A 58 9.64 3.11 5.86
C LEU A 58 9.90 2.52 4.46
N GLY A 59 11.14 2.54 4.00
CA GLY A 59 11.52 1.92 2.73
C GLY A 59 11.25 0.42 2.70
N ARG A 60 11.60 -0.30 3.77
CA ARG A 60 11.29 -1.73 3.92
C ARG A 60 9.78 -1.99 3.98
N ASN A 61 9.04 -1.19 4.75
CA ASN A 61 7.59 -1.32 4.86
C ASN A 61 6.89 -1.06 3.52
N ALA A 62 7.35 -0.08 2.75
CA ALA A 62 6.84 0.23 1.42
C ALA A 62 7.39 -0.70 0.33
N ARG A 63 8.38 -1.54 0.64
CA ARG A 63 9.07 -2.41 -0.32
C ARG A 63 9.65 -1.64 -1.51
N VAL A 64 10.35 -0.56 -1.21
CA VAL A 64 11.01 0.29 -2.20
C VAL A 64 12.48 0.52 -1.84
N LYS A 65 13.27 0.96 -2.82
CA LYS A 65 14.67 1.31 -2.64
C LYS A 65 14.82 2.59 -1.80
N SER A 66 15.99 2.79 -1.19
CA SER A 66 16.30 3.95 -0.35
C SER A 66 16.11 5.29 -1.06
N SER A 67 16.49 5.41 -2.32
CA SER A 67 16.27 6.62 -3.11
C SER A 67 14.77 6.91 -3.29
N THR A 68 14.01 5.88 -3.60
CA THR A 68 12.56 5.99 -3.81
C THR A 68 11.83 6.42 -2.54
N ILE A 69 12.14 5.83 -1.38
CA ILE A 69 11.49 6.23 -0.13
C ILE A 69 11.86 7.65 0.28
N THR A 70 13.07 8.11 0.00
CA THR A 70 13.50 9.48 0.26
C THR A 70 12.66 10.47 -0.55
N ASP A 71 12.50 10.22 -1.86
CA ASP A 71 11.67 11.05 -2.74
C ASP A 71 10.19 11.05 -2.31
N MET A 72 9.69 9.88 -1.89
CA MET A 72 8.32 9.75 -1.37
C MET A 72 8.13 10.57 -0.09
N VAL A 73 9.07 10.53 0.84
CA VAL A 73 9.03 11.31 2.10
C VAL A 73 9.14 12.81 1.81
N ASP A 74 10.01 13.23 0.89
CA ASP A 74 10.13 14.65 0.47
C ASP A 74 8.79 15.17 -0.06
N ARG A 75 8.08 14.36 -0.83
CA ARG A 75 6.75 14.70 -1.34
C ARG A 75 5.71 14.79 -0.24
N LEU A 76 5.67 13.80 0.67
CA LEU A 76 4.76 13.83 1.82
C LEU A 76 4.99 15.05 2.70
N GLU A 77 6.24 15.46 2.91
CA GLU A 77 6.60 16.62 3.69
C GLU A 77 6.19 17.92 3.01
N ARG A 78 6.42 18.04 1.70
CA ARG A 78 5.95 19.16 0.88
C ARG A 78 4.45 19.36 0.94
N ASP A 79 3.70 18.26 0.92
CA ASP A 79 2.24 18.27 0.96
C ASP A 79 1.68 18.39 2.40
N GLY A 80 2.55 18.47 3.41
CA GLY A 80 2.18 18.59 4.82
C GLY A 80 1.56 17.30 5.42
N ILE A 81 1.83 16.16 4.79
CA ILE A 81 1.29 14.85 5.19
C ILE A 81 2.20 14.17 6.22
N ALA A 82 3.49 14.39 6.12
CA ALA A 82 4.49 13.89 7.05
C ALA A 82 5.48 14.96 7.43
N GLU A 83 6.22 14.74 8.49
CA GLU A 83 7.30 15.62 8.93
C GLU A 83 8.50 14.82 9.41
N ARG A 84 9.70 15.34 9.11
CA ARG A 84 10.96 14.85 9.64
C ARG A 84 11.27 15.54 10.95
N PHE A 85 11.85 14.80 11.87
CA PHE A 85 12.42 15.38 13.09
C PHE A 85 13.62 14.55 13.56
N LYS A 86 14.44 15.17 14.39
CA LYS A 86 15.57 14.48 15.03
C LYS A 86 15.08 13.87 16.32
N ALA A 87 15.38 12.57 16.51
CA ALA A 87 15.04 11.90 17.76
C ALA A 87 15.80 12.51 18.94
N ASP A 88 15.11 12.67 20.07
CA ASP A 88 15.76 13.05 21.33
C ASP A 88 16.82 12.00 21.72
N GLY A 89 18.03 12.45 22.00
CA GLY A 89 19.15 11.60 22.41
C GLY A 89 20.12 11.19 21.30
N ASP A 90 19.71 11.11 20.03
CA ASP A 90 20.62 10.91 18.89
C ASP A 90 20.27 11.82 17.72
N ARG A 91 20.99 12.93 17.61
CA ARG A 91 20.81 13.91 16.53
C ARG A 91 21.17 13.38 15.13
N ARG A 92 21.73 12.18 15.04
CA ARG A 92 22.11 11.54 13.78
C ARG A 92 20.95 10.77 13.15
N VAL A 93 19.94 10.37 13.96
CA VAL A 93 18.81 9.60 13.50
C VAL A 93 17.64 10.52 13.16
N ILE A 94 17.37 10.64 11.88
CA ILE A 94 16.18 11.32 11.37
C ILE A 94 15.02 10.34 11.37
N ARG A 95 13.93 10.73 12.01
CA ARG A 95 12.67 9.99 12.00
C ARG A 95 11.61 10.76 11.24
N VAL A 96 10.65 10.04 10.71
CA VAL A 96 9.50 10.58 9.99
C VAL A 96 8.22 10.12 10.68
N ARG A 97 7.29 11.02 10.87
CA ARG A 97 5.95 10.72 11.38
C ARG A 97 4.87 11.39 10.54
N LEU A 98 3.67 10.87 10.59
CA LEU A 98 2.52 11.53 9.98
C LEU A 98 2.12 12.76 10.80
N THR A 99 1.75 13.83 10.10
CA THR A 99 1.06 14.99 10.68
C THR A 99 -0.40 14.63 10.95
N GLU A 100 -1.15 15.49 11.65
CA GLU A 100 -2.60 15.27 11.83
C GLU A 100 -3.34 15.20 10.49
N LYS A 101 -2.92 15.99 9.50
CA LYS A 101 -3.41 15.89 8.12
C LYS A 101 -3.11 14.52 7.51
N GLY A 102 -1.91 14.02 7.70
CA GLY A 102 -1.49 12.70 7.19
C GLY A 102 -2.25 11.56 7.85
N LYS A 103 -2.45 11.60 9.17
CA LYS A 103 -3.25 10.61 9.90
C LYS A 103 -4.70 10.57 9.41
N LYS A 104 -5.33 11.75 9.27
CA LYS A 104 -6.69 11.87 8.74
C LYS A 104 -6.79 11.26 7.35
N LEU A 105 -5.87 11.63 6.46
CA LEU A 105 -5.83 11.14 5.09
C LEU A 105 -5.67 9.61 5.04
N ARG A 106 -4.77 9.06 5.87
CA ARG A 106 -4.57 7.60 5.98
C ARG A 106 -5.82 6.88 6.44
N ARG A 107 -6.52 7.41 7.45
CA ARG A 107 -7.77 6.83 7.97
C ARG A 107 -8.88 6.85 6.92
N GLU A 108 -9.08 7.97 6.24
CA GLU A 108 -10.07 8.11 5.17
C GLU A 108 -9.80 7.12 4.03
N PHE A 109 -8.55 7.01 3.63
CA PHE A 109 -8.15 6.08 2.58
C PHE A 109 -8.33 4.62 3.00
N THR A 110 -7.91 4.27 4.21
CA THR A 110 -8.06 2.90 4.75
C THR A 110 -9.53 2.52 4.90
N SER A 111 -10.37 3.43 5.40
CA SER A 111 -11.81 3.21 5.54
C SER A 111 -12.50 3.01 4.20
N LYS A 112 -12.17 3.85 3.22
CA LYS A 112 -12.70 3.72 1.86
C LYS A 112 -12.31 2.39 1.24
N ARG A 113 -11.04 2.02 1.29
CA ARG A 113 -10.53 0.76 0.76
C ARG A 113 -11.18 -0.45 1.41
N ARG A 114 -11.38 -0.40 2.73
CA ARG A 114 -12.08 -1.45 3.44
C ARG A 114 -13.51 -1.65 2.92
N LYS A 115 -14.27 -0.57 2.75
CA LYS A 115 -15.64 -0.62 2.22
C LYS A 115 -15.69 -1.19 0.80
N GLU A 116 -14.76 -0.81 -0.05
CA GLU A 116 -14.65 -1.32 -1.41
C GLU A 116 -14.33 -2.82 -1.42
N PHE A 117 -13.43 -3.25 -0.55
CA PHE A 117 -13.09 -4.65 -0.38
C PHE A 117 -14.29 -5.48 0.14
N GLU A 118 -15.00 -4.96 1.14
CA GLU A 118 -16.23 -5.55 1.67
C GLU A 118 -17.29 -5.70 0.57
N ALA A 119 -17.49 -4.65 -0.26
CA ALA A 119 -18.43 -4.68 -1.37
C ALA A 119 -18.03 -5.70 -2.45
N LEU A 120 -16.74 -5.83 -2.74
CA LEU A 120 -16.24 -6.85 -3.68
C LEU A 120 -16.47 -8.26 -3.14
N PHE A 121 -16.13 -8.51 -1.89
CA PHE A 121 -16.26 -9.80 -1.23
C PHE A 121 -17.72 -10.18 -0.97
N ALA A 122 -18.62 -9.21 -0.82
CA ALA A 122 -20.06 -9.47 -0.69
C ALA A 122 -20.69 -10.14 -1.92
N LYS A 123 -20.02 -10.09 -3.07
CA LYS A 123 -20.44 -10.78 -4.31
C LYS A 123 -20.07 -12.27 -4.35
N LEU A 124 -19.25 -12.71 -3.41
CA LEU A 124 -18.79 -14.09 -3.29
C LEU A 124 -19.55 -14.79 -2.15
N ASP A 125 -19.83 -16.08 -2.31
CA ASP A 125 -20.26 -16.90 -1.20
C ASP A 125 -19.10 -17.21 -0.23
N GLU A 126 -19.40 -17.75 0.94
CA GLU A 126 -18.37 -18.04 1.97
C GLU A 126 -17.34 -19.07 1.50
N LYS A 127 -17.75 -20.03 0.67
CA LYS A 127 -16.84 -21.05 0.12
C LYS A 127 -15.85 -20.39 -0.86
N GLU A 128 -16.35 -19.54 -1.74
CA GLU A 128 -15.54 -18.80 -2.71
C GLU A 128 -14.57 -17.83 -2.03
N LYS A 129 -15.04 -17.10 -0.99
CA LYS A 129 -14.17 -16.21 -0.19
C LYS A 129 -13.02 -16.97 0.45
N ASN A 130 -13.34 -18.07 1.13
CA ASN A 130 -12.34 -18.89 1.81
C ASN A 130 -11.34 -19.52 0.82
N ALA A 131 -11.83 -20.00 -0.34
CA ALA A 131 -10.97 -20.52 -1.38
C ALA A 131 -10.03 -19.46 -1.95
N LEU A 132 -10.56 -18.27 -2.27
CA LEU A 132 -9.76 -17.17 -2.81
C LEU A 132 -8.68 -16.73 -1.82
N LEU A 133 -9.03 -16.52 -0.55
CA LEU A 133 -8.07 -16.11 0.48
C LEU A 133 -7.00 -17.18 0.71
N HIS A 134 -7.38 -18.45 0.75
CA HIS A 134 -6.45 -19.56 0.89
C HIS A 134 -5.45 -19.63 -0.29
N HIS A 135 -5.92 -19.47 -1.52
CA HIS A 135 -5.05 -19.50 -2.70
C HIS A 135 -4.12 -18.28 -2.75
N LEU A 136 -4.61 -17.09 -2.39
CA LEU A 136 -3.79 -15.89 -2.32
C LEU A 136 -2.71 -16.01 -1.24
N GLU A 137 -3.05 -16.50 -0.06
CA GLU A 137 -2.08 -16.74 1.01
C GLU A 137 -1.02 -17.74 0.59
N SER A 138 -1.43 -18.86 -0.02
CA SER A 138 -0.51 -19.87 -0.51
C SER A 138 0.44 -19.32 -1.59
N ALA A 139 -0.10 -18.57 -2.55
CA ALA A 139 0.68 -17.91 -3.59
C ALA A 139 1.68 -16.90 -2.98
N TYR A 140 1.25 -16.11 -2.01
CA TYR A 140 2.09 -15.14 -1.32
C TYR A 140 3.27 -15.81 -0.58
N GLN A 141 3.02 -16.92 0.12
CA GLN A 141 4.09 -17.66 0.80
C GLN A 141 5.11 -18.26 -0.18
N ILE A 142 4.68 -18.66 -1.38
CA ILE A 142 5.59 -19.13 -2.43
C ILE A 142 6.43 -17.97 -2.96
N LEU A 143 5.81 -16.83 -3.28
CA LEU A 143 6.52 -15.65 -3.81
C LEU A 143 7.56 -15.09 -2.83
N LYS A 144 7.36 -15.25 -1.53
CA LYS A 144 8.34 -14.83 -0.52
C LYS A 144 9.65 -15.61 -0.55
N LYS A 145 9.69 -16.77 -1.23
CA LYS A 145 10.88 -17.64 -1.31
C LYS A 145 11.80 -17.27 -2.47
N ILE A 146 11.35 -16.43 -3.38
CA ILE A 146 12.09 -15.94 -4.55
C ILE A 146 12.39 -14.45 -4.43
#